data_fb331dd88438bda442068266555cb985
#
_entry.id   fb331dd88438bda442068266555cb985
#
_cell.length_a   1.000
_cell.length_b   1.000
_cell.length_c   1.000
_cell.angle_alpha   90.00
_cell.angle_beta   90.00
_cell.angle_gamma   90.00
#
_symmetry.space_group_name_H-M   'P 1'
#
loop_
_entity.id
_entity.type
_entity.pdbx_description
1 polymer ?
#
loop_
_entity_poly.entity_id
_entity_poly.type
_entity_poly.pdbx_seq_one_letter_code
_entity_poly.pdbx_strand_id
1 'polypeptide(L)'
;MKKIEIKIDGKEYPCRQTMGAMLRFKQETGKEVTEIGGNLSDICAYLFCCVASACRKDNVPFDMSLMDFADSITPDDLNQWTEVVNGTTEQAP
;
A
#
# COMPACT_ATOMS: atom_id res chain seq x y z
N MET A 1 1.92 10.24 -16.52
CA MET A 1 2.20 9.30 -15.45
C MET A 1 0.94 8.85 -14.75
N LYS A 2 0.82 7.56 -14.52
CA LYS A 2 -0.36 7.02 -13.88
C LYS A 2 -0.34 7.24 -12.39
N LYS A 3 -1.45 7.69 -11.85
CA LYS A 3 -1.63 7.75 -10.41
C LYS A 3 -2.29 6.48 -9.95
N ILE A 4 -1.75 5.89 -8.90
CA ILE A 4 -2.35 4.72 -8.29
C ILE A 4 -3.15 5.18 -7.09
N GLU A 5 -4.43 4.82 -7.09
CA GLU A 5 -5.31 5.14 -5.97
C GLU A 5 -6.08 3.91 -5.59
N ILE A 6 -6.36 3.78 -4.30
CA ILE A 6 -7.18 2.69 -3.81
C ILE A 6 -8.40 3.26 -3.13
N LYS A 7 -9.48 2.48 -3.17
CA LYS A 7 -10.75 2.90 -2.60
C LYS A 7 -11.02 2.12 -1.32
N ILE A 8 -11.23 2.84 -0.24
CA ILE A 8 -11.51 2.25 1.07
C ILE A 8 -12.77 2.91 1.60
N ASP A 9 -13.80 2.10 1.86
CA ASP A 9 -15.08 2.58 2.40
C ASP A 9 -15.66 3.73 1.59
N GLY A 10 -15.54 3.63 0.25
CA GLY A 10 -16.09 4.63 -0.65
C GLY A 10 -15.23 5.86 -0.84
N LYS A 11 -14.09 5.93 -0.19
CA LYS A 11 -13.19 7.08 -0.30
C LYS A 11 -11.90 6.66 -0.98
N GLU A 12 -11.42 7.48 -1.90
CA GLU A 12 -10.20 7.18 -2.63
C GLU A 12 -8.99 7.79 -1.94
N TYR A 13 -7.92 7.01 -1.87
CA TYR A 13 -6.67 7.44 -1.26
C TYR A 13 -5.53 7.23 -2.24
N PRO A 14 -4.54 8.14 -2.26
CA PRO A 14 -3.35 7.92 -3.08
C PRO A 14 -2.52 6.78 -2.51
N CYS A 15 -1.77 6.14 -3.38
CA CYS A 15 -0.94 5.01 -3.02
C CYS A 15 0.33 5.07 -3.86
N ARG A 16 1.50 5.09 -3.19
CA ARG A 16 2.78 5.14 -3.90
C ARG A 16 3.81 4.30 -3.18
N GLN A 17 4.66 3.66 -3.97
CA GLN A 17 5.77 2.88 -3.43
C GLN A 17 6.98 3.79 -3.24
N THR A 18 7.04 4.48 -2.13
CA THR A 18 8.12 5.40 -1.82
C THR A 18 9.10 4.77 -0.84
N MET A 19 10.27 5.38 -0.69
CA MET A 19 11.18 4.95 0.38
C MET A 19 10.52 5.11 1.75
N GLY A 20 9.69 6.13 1.91
CA GLY A 20 8.94 6.28 3.15
C GLY A 20 8.04 5.09 3.43
N ALA A 21 7.40 4.56 2.38
CA ALA A 21 6.57 3.37 2.52
C ALA A 21 7.42 2.16 2.95
N MET A 22 8.58 2.02 2.34
CA MET A 22 9.47 0.90 2.67
C MET A 22 9.98 0.98 4.10
N LEU A 23 10.32 2.18 4.56
CA LEU A 23 10.76 2.37 5.94
C LEU A 23 9.64 2.08 6.92
N ARG A 24 8.42 2.51 6.60
CA ARG A 24 7.26 2.22 7.45
C ARG A 24 7.00 0.72 7.51
N PHE A 25 7.16 0.03 6.38
CA PHE A 25 6.98 -1.42 6.35
C PHE A 25 7.96 -2.09 7.29
N LYS A 26 9.21 -1.66 7.27
CA LYS A 26 10.23 -2.20 8.17
C LYS A 26 9.83 -1.96 9.63
N GLN A 27 9.33 -0.78 9.94
CA GLN A 27 8.92 -0.46 11.30
C GLN A 27 7.72 -1.30 11.74
N GLU A 28 6.78 -1.55 10.83
CA GLU A 28 5.57 -2.30 11.18
C GLU A 28 5.82 -3.80 11.30
N THR A 29 6.68 -4.35 10.47
CA THR A 29 6.82 -5.80 10.38
C THR A 29 8.18 -6.32 10.82
N GLY A 30 9.17 -5.45 10.89
CA GLY A 30 10.55 -5.88 11.14
C GLY A 30 11.24 -6.47 9.92
N LYS A 31 10.57 -6.48 8.78
CA LYS A 31 11.09 -7.06 7.54
C LYS A 31 11.35 -5.99 6.51
N GLU A 32 12.26 -6.29 5.58
CA GLU A 32 12.44 -5.46 4.40
C GLU A 32 11.40 -5.80 3.36
N VAL A 33 11.07 -4.85 2.48
CA VAL A 33 10.10 -5.11 1.43
C VAL A 33 10.56 -6.22 0.50
N THR A 34 11.85 -6.43 0.38
CA THR A 34 12.40 -7.51 -0.45
C THR A 34 12.08 -8.89 0.12
N GLU A 35 11.63 -8.95 1.37
CA GLU A 35 11.28 -10.21 2.01
C GLU A 35 9.81 -10.56 1.83
N ILE A 36 9.04 -9.70 1.17
CA ILE A 36 7.63 -9.99 0.92
C ILE A 36 7.56 -11.11 -0.10
N GLY A 37 6.91 -12.20 0.28
CA GLY A 37 6.63 -13.30 -0.64
C GLY A 37 5.19 -13.24 -1.09
N GLY A 38 4.52 -14.38 -1.09
CA GLY A 38 3.11 -14.45 -1.42
C GLY A 38 2.19 -14.25 -0.23
N ASN A 39 2.71 -13.80 0.89
CA ASN A 39 1.91 -13.64 2.12
C ASN A 39 0.97 -12.45 2.02
N LEU A 40 -0.31 -12.72 2.14
CA LEU A 40 -1.30 -11.63 2.09
C LEU A 40 -1.10 -10.64 3.23
N SER A 41 -0.68 -11.12 4.40
CA SER A 41 -0.43 -10.24 5.54
C SER A 41 0.64 -9.21 5.24
N ASP A 42 1.74 -9.63 4.63
CA ASP A 42 2.83 -8.73 4.29
C ASP A 42 2.41 -7.76 3.20
N ILE A 43 1.66 -8.25 2.21
CA ILE A 43 1.17 -7.41 1.12
C ILE A 43 0.24 -6.33 1.69
N CYS A 44 -0.64 -6.72 2.60
CA CYS A 44 -1.56 -5.79 3.23
C CYS A 44 -0.80 -4.72 4.02
N ALA A 45 0.19 -5.13 4.79
CA ALA A 45 0.99 -4.19 5.57
C ALA A 45 1.73 -3.21 4.66
N TYR A 46 2.28 -3.70 3.55
CA TYR A 46 2.98 -2.82 2.63
C TYR A 46 2.02 -1.85 1.94
N LEU A 47 0.85 -2.34 1.54
CA LEU A 47 -0.16 -1.47 0.95
C LEU A 47 -0.55 -0.34 1.91
N PHE A 48 -0.76 -0.69 3.17
CA PHE A 48 -1.04 0.31 4.21
C PHE A 48 0.06 1.37 4.25
N CYS A 49 1.31 0.93 4.22
CA CYS A 49 2.45 1.85 4.28
C CYS A 49 2.51 2.74 3.04
N CYS A 50 2.19 2.19 1.87
CA CYS A 50 2.19 2.96 0.63
C CYS A 50 1.12 4.05 0.66
N VAL A 51 -0.05 3.72 1.20
CA VAL A 51 -1.13 4.71 1.33
C VAL A 51 -0.76 5.76 2.36
N ALA A 52 -0.24 5.33 3.51
CA ALA A 52 0.13 6.28 4.56
C ALA A 52 1.18 7.27 4.07
N SER A 53 2.18 6.78 3.35
CA SER A 53 3.24 7.64 2.81
C SER A 53 2.69 8.64 1.80
N ALA A 54 1.85 8.16 0.88
CA ALA A 54 1.27 9.02 -0.14
C ALA A 54 0.35 10.07 0.45
N CYS A 55 -0.46 9.67 1.44
CA CYS A 55 -1.37 10.59 2.10
C CYS A 55 -0.61 11.69 2.83
N ARG A 56 0.47 11.31 3.52
CA ARG A 56 1.27 12.30 4.22
C ARG A 56 1.86 13.31 3.25
N LYS A 57 2.37 12.83 2.13
CA LYS A 57 2.96 13.71 1.13
C LYS A 57 1.92 14.66 0.53
N ASP A 58 0.71 14.15 0.31
CA ASP A 58 -0.34 14.91 -0.35
C ASP A 58 -1.24 15.67 0.63
N ASN A 59 -0.94 15.60 1.93
CA ASN A 59 -1.75 16.24 2.97
C ASN A 59 -3.18 15.72 2.99
N VAL A 60 -3.35 14.43 2.73
CA VAL A 60 -4.65 13.77 2.80
C VAL A 60 -4.77 13.14 4.19
N PRO A 61 -5.84 13.43 4.94
CA PRO A 61 -6.01 12.81 6.26
C PRO A 61 -6.09 11.29 6.15
N PHE A 62 -5.33 10.61 6.99
CA PHE A 62 -5.31 9.15 7.00
C PHE A 62 -4.95 8.70 8.42
N ASP A 63 -5.97 8.43 9.21
CA ASP A 63 -5.81 8.14 10.63
C ASP A 63 -6.03 6.67 10.98
N MET A 64 -6.14 5.82 9.97
CA MET A 64 -6.37 4.40 10.21
C MET A 64 -5.13 3.73 10.79
N SER A 65 -5.34 2.82 11.73
CA SER A 65 -4.29 1.88 12.11
C SER A 65 -4.20 0.79 11.04
N LEU A 66 -3.13 0.01 11.10
CA LEU A 66 -2.99 -1.11 10.16
C LEU A 66 -4.18 -2.07 10.26
N MET A 67 -4.64 -2.35 11.47
CA MET A 67 -5.75 -3.26 11.65
C MET A 67 -7.06 -2.68 11.10
N ASP A 68 -7.29 -1.39 11.33
CA ASP A 68 -8.47 -0.73 10.78
C ASP A 68 -8.45 -0.77 9.25
N PHE A 69 -7.29 -0.53 8.67
CA PHE A 69 -7.11 -0.59 7.23
C PHE A 69 -7.40 -1.99 6.71
N ALA A 70 -6.85 -3.00 7.39
CA ALA A 70 -7.04 -4.39 6.98
C ALA A 70 -8.50 -4.81 7.06
N ASP A 71 -9.22 -4.31 8.05
CA ASP A 71 -10.63 -4.63 8.21
C ASP A 71 -11.51 -3.99 7.13
N SER A 72 -10.98 -2.97 6.46
CA SER A 72 -11.74 -2.23 5.45
C SER A 72 -11.51 -2.74 4.04
N ILE A 73 -10.60 -3.68 3.85
CA ILE A 73 -10.28 -4.20 2.51
C ILE A 73 -10.37 -5.72 2.53
N THR A 74 -10.43 -6.29 1.33
CA THR A 74 -10.57 -7.74 1.16
C THR A 74 -9.37 -8.28 0.40
N PRO A 75 -9.18 -9.61 0.41
CA PRO A 75 -8.12 -10.21 -0.43
C PRO A 75 -8.26 -9.85 -1.91
N ASP A 76 -9.50 -9.68 -2.40
CA ASP A 76 -9.70 -9.27 -3.78
C ASP A 76 -9.13 -7.88 -4.03
N ASP A 77 -9.29 -6.97 -3.07
CA ASP A 77 -8.73 -5.64 -3.18
C ASP A 77 -7.21 -5.71 -3.27
N LEU A 78 -6.60 -6.57 -2.46
CA LEU A 78 -5.15 -6.75 -2.50
C LEU A 78 -4.69 -7.29 -3.85
N ASN A 79 -5.43 -8.24 -4.39
CA ASN A 79 -5.09 -8.81 -5.70
C ASN A 79 -5.15 -7.76 -6.80
N GLN A 80 -6.18 -6.91 -6.78
CA GLN A 80 -6.29 -5.84 -7.75
C GLN A 80 -5.14 -4.85 -7.64
N TRP A 81 -4.80 -4.48 -6.41
CA TRP A 81 -3.68 -3.57 -6.19
C TRP A 81 -2.37 -4.16 -6.67
N THR A 82 -2.16 -5.45 -6.39
CA THR A 82 -0.94 -6.12 -6.80
C THR A 82 -0.80 -6.11 -8.32
N GLU A 83 -1.90 -6.35 -9.02
CA GLU A 83 -1.87 -6.34 -10.49
C GLU A 83 -1.55 -4.95 -11.03
N VAL A 84 -2.13 -3.92 -10.42
CA VAL A 84 -1.88 -2.55 -10.86
C VAL A 84 -0.42 -2.18 -10.63
N VAL A 85 0.11 -2.52 -9.47
CA VAL A 85 1.51 -2.21 -9.15
C VAL A 85 2.46 -2.98 -10.06
N ASN A 86 2.19 -4.26 -10.26
CA ASN A 86 3.04 -5.07 -11.13
C ASN A 86 3.03 -4.55 -12.57
N GLY A 87 1.86 -4.18 -13.06
CA GLY A 87 1.77 -3.60 -14.39
C GLY A 87 2.55 -2.32 -14.51
N THR A 88 2.49 -1.48 -13.48
CA THR A 88 3.23 -0.23 -13.46
C THR A 88 4.73 -0.50 -13.40
N THR A 89 5.13 -1.46 -12.57
CA THR A 89 6.54 -1.80 -12.41
C THR A 89 7.12 -2.37 -13.70
N GLU A 90 6.36 -3.19 -14.39
CA GLU A 90 6.84 -3.83 -15.62
C GLU A 90 7.09 -2.84 -16.73
N GLN A 91 6.46 -1.69 -16.67
CA GLN A 91 6.65 -0.66 -17.67
C GLN A 91 7.91 0.15 -17.44
N ALA A 92 8.52 0.02 -16.31
CA ALA A 92 9.76 0.72 -16.02
C ALA A 92 10.90 -0.03 -16.72
N PRO A 93 11.57 0.62 -17.62
CA PRO A 93 12.68 -0.04 -18.31
C PRO A 93 13.87 -0.26 -17.40
#